data_6fe5bd0e52b78997e2807e71a1da98c7
#
_entry.id   6fe5bd0e52b78997e2807e71a1da98c7
#
_cell.length_a   1.000
_cell.length_b   1.000
_cell.length_c   1.000
_cell.angle_alpha   90.00
_cell.angle_beta   90.00
_cell.angle_gamma   90.00
#
_symmetry.space_group_name_H-M   'P 1'
#
loop_
_entity.id
_entity.type
_entity.pdbx_description
1 polymer ?
#
loop_
_entity_poly.entity_id
_entity_poly.type
_entity_poly.pdbx_seq_one_letter_code
_entity_poly.pdbx_strand_id
1 'polypeptide(L)'
;MRTSIHRSRRLGALVAVAAMATGLLAGCAKDSDGGSSQAGGGDGGGKGKITLTVGTFGVFGYKQAGLYDEYMKLHKNISIKENVTTRTDVYWPKVLTRLQAGSGTDDIQAIEVGNITEAVQTQGDKFVDLGKDVDKSQWLGWKNAQATTKDGKLIGLGTDIGPMAICYRKDLFQKAGLPTDRTKLAEQWKGDWNKYVDVGKQYMKKAPAGTKFVDSAASVYNAALGGGKERYYDKDDNVIWDKSSGVKDAWNAAMAVATSDMSAKLKQFDPTWDQGYAKGTFATVACPAWMIGYIEQKSGDSGKGKWDVAAAPTAANWGGSFLGVPTASKHQKEAIELAKWLTAPEQQAKVFAKQASFPSTPSAYAGLKPATDTTAYFSNAPITQIFADSATTIPVQYFGTKDQPINTAITDVGILQVEQKGKTPAQGWDAATKEIKDVLGQ
;
A
#
# COMPACT_ATOMS: atom_id res chain seq x y z
N MET A 1 12.05 -11.26 -63.37
CA MET A 1 10.68 -11.18 -63.91
C MET A 1 9.88 -10.37 -62.92
N ARG A 2 9.73 -9.10 -63.17
CA ARG A 2 8.52 -8.33 -63.58
C ARG A 2 7.43 -8.47 -62.50
N THR A 3 7.33 -7.44 -61.67
CA THR A 3 6.44 -6.24 -61.71
C THR A 3 4.98 -6.56 -61.41
N SER A 4 4.38 -5.98 -60.38
CA SER A 4 3.59 -4.77 -60.62
C SER A 4 3.09 -4.10 -59.34
N ILE A 5 3.18 -2.83 -59.37
CA ILE A 5 2.71 -1.77 -58.50
C ILE A 5 1.21 -1.57 -58.75
N HIS A 6 0.40 -1.36 -57.72
CA HIS A 6 -0.83 -0.57 -57.86
C HIS A 6 -1.01 0.43 -56.70
N ARG A 7 -0.85 1.70 -57.12
CA ARG A 7 -1.37 2.91 -56.43
C ARG A 7 -2.82 3.16 -56.86
N SER A 8 -3.65 3.57 -55.95
CA SER A 8 -4.76 4.51 -56.21
C SER A 8 -5.24 5.05 -54.86
N ARG A 9 -5.05 6.28 -54.60
CA ARG A 9 -5.75 7.53 -54.97
C ARG A 9 -6.77 7.93 -53.90
N ARG A 10 -6.46 9.08 -53.38
CA ARG A 10 -7.22 10.01 -52.52
C ARG A 10 -8.62 10.31 -53.06
N LEU A 11 -9.58 10.53 -52.15
CA LEU A 11 -10.60 11.56 -52.33
C LEU A 11 -10.96 12.11 -50.95
N GLY A 12 -10.81 13.40 -50.83
CA GLY A 12 -11.27 14.19 -49.72
C GLY A 12 -12.71 14.64 -49.94
N ALA A 13 -13.42 14.90 -48.85
CA ALA A 13 -14.63 15.72 -48.89
C ALA A 13 -14.64 16.65 -47.68
N LEU A 14 -14.51 17.90 -47.97
CA LEU A 14 -14.83 19.07 -47.15
C LEU A 14 -16.33 19.37 -47.29
N VAL A 15 -17.06 19.59 -46.21
CA VAL A 15 -18.27 20.41 -46.14
C VAL A 15 -18.40 20.83 -44.67
N ALA A 16 -18.11 22.02 -44.32
CA ALA A 16 -18.88 23.28 -44.34
C ALA A 16 -19.70 23.54 -43.10
N VAL A 17 -19.32 24.59 -42.43
CA VAL A 17 -19.90 25.33 -41.30
C VAL A 17 -21.30 25.85 -41.66
N ALA A 18 -22.24 25.77 -40.73
CA ALA A 18 -23.37 26.70 -40.70
C ALA A 18 -23.70 27.05 -39.23
N ALA A 19 -23.42 28.28 -38.91
CA ALA A 19 -23.94 28.97 -37.73
C ALA A 19 -25.36 29.48 -38.05
N MET A 20 -26.26 29.35 -37.07
CA MET A 20 -27.46 30.23 -37.02
C MET A 20 -27.75 30.58 -35.56
N ALA A 21 -27.71 31.87 -35.35
CA ALA A 21 -28.12 32.55 -34.13
C ALA A 21 -29.59 32.93 -34.25
N THR A 22 -30.12 33.37 -33.10
CA THR A 22 -31.28 34.21 -32.84
C THR A 22 -32.56 33.57 -32.34
N GLY A 23 -33.01 34.15 -31.20
CA GLY A 23 -34.36 34.07 -30.72
C GLY A 23 -34.55 34.43 -29.25
N LEU A 24 -34.33 35.71 -28.90
CA LEU A 24 -34.89 36.33 -27.68
C LEU A 24 -36.40 36.42 -27.78
N LEU A 25 -37.12 36.06 -26.72
CA LEU A 25 -38.40 36.74 -26.42
C LEU A 25 -38.65 36.70 -24.92
N ALA A 26 -38.73 37.91 -24.39
CA ALA A 26 -39.12 38.23 -23.03
C ALA A 26 -40.64 38.15 -22.89
N GLY A 27 -41.11 37.78 -21.71
CA GLY A 27 -42.50 37.87 -21.30
C GLY A 27 -42.58 38.24 -19.83
N CYS A 28 -42.74 39.54 -19.57
CA CYS A 28 -43.12 40.09 -18.27
C CYS A 28 -44.64 40.08 -18.13
N ALA A 29 -45.12 39.92 -16.91
CA ALA A 29 -46.25 40.59 -16.26
C ALA A 29 -46.89 39.65 -15.23
N LYS A 30 -47.35 40.02 -14.07
CA LYS A 30 -47.49 41.24 -13.28
C LYS A 30 -48.26 40.84 -12.00
N ASP A 31 -47.81 41.39 -10.91
CA ASP A 31 -48.48 41.80 -9.68
C ASP A 31 -49.73 41.05 -9.13
N SER A 32 -49.68 40.69 -7.84
CA SER A 32 -50.15 41.62 -6.77
C SER A 32 -50.22 40.95 -5.40
N ASP A 33 -49.73 41.72 -4.41
CA ASP A 33 -50.17 41.88 -3.03
C ASP A 33 -50.13 40.82 -1.96
N GLY A 34 -49.28 41.09 -0.99
CA GLY A 34 -49.76 41.52 0.33
C GLY A 34 -49.79 40.46 1.40
N GLY A 35 -48.87 40.50 2.34
CA GLY A 35 -49.04 39.74 3.57
C GLY A 35 -47.75 39.61 4.40
N SER A 36 -47.38 40.66 5.12
CA SER A 36 -46.43 40.59 6.21
C SER A 36 -46.93 39.68 7.34
N SER A 37 -46.16 38.69 7.69
CA SER A 37 -46.21 38.09 9.04
C SER A 37 -44.81 37.76 9.49
N GLN A 38 -44.42 38.49 10.47
CA GLN A 38 -43.25 38.35 11.31
C GLN A 38 -43.45 37.16 12.24
N ALA A 39 -42.38 36.44 12.51
CA ALA A 39 -42.02 35.79 13.73
C ALA A 39 -41.73 34.30 13.65
N GLY A 40 -40.67 33.96 14.26
CA GLY A 40 -40.39 32.63 14.77
C GLY A 40 -39.03 32.11 14.34
N GLY A 41 -37.99 32.54 15.04
CA GLY A 41 -36.73 31.85 15.03
C GLY A 41 -36.95 30.42 15.49
N GLY A 42 -36.70 29.50 14.57
CA GLY A 42 -36.54 28.07 14.83
C GLY A 42 -35.23 27.68 14.18
N ASP A 43 -34.19 27.69 14.98
CA ASP A 43 -32.90 27.11 14.62
C ASP A 43 -33.05 25.60 14.50
N GLY A 44 -33.56 25.18 13.36
CA GLY A 44 -33.69 23.81 12.91
C GLY A 44 -32.83 23.64 11.65
N GLY A 45 -31.53 23.91 11.75
CA GLY A 45 -30.60 23.67 10.67
C GLY A 45 -30.54 22.20 10.34
N GLY A 46 -31.41 21.70 9.49
CA GLY A 46 -31.30 20.42 8.83
C GLY A 46 -30.00 20.44 8.06
N LYS A 47 -28.95 19.83 8.62
CA LYS A 47 -27.66 19.66 7.94
C LYS A 47 -27.93 18.96 6.61
N GLY A 48 -27.70 19.69 5.50
CA GLY A 48 -27.84 19.13 4.15
C GLY A 48 -27.02 17.83 4.02
N LYS A 49 -27.41 16.94 3.11
CA LYS A 49 -26.66 15.72 2.83
C LYS A 49 -25.27 16.08 2.34
N ILE A 50 -24.25 15.50 2.99
CA ILE A 50 -22.84 15.66 2.66
C ILE A 50 -22.33 14.33 2.09
N THR A 51 -21.61 14.39 0.97
CA THR A 51 -20.88 13.22 0.46
C THR A 51 -19.40 13.44 0.72
N LEU A 52 -18.81 12.60 1.58
CA LEU A 52 -17.38 12.56 1.82
C LEU A 52 -16.74 11.59 0.83
N THR A 53 -15.65 12.02 0.22
CA THR A 53 -14.84 11.17 -0.67
C THR A 53 -13.57 10.74 0.04
N VAL A 54 -13.23 9.44 -0.08
CA VAL A 54 -12.03 8.83 0.51
C VAL A 54 -11.19 8.26 -0.62
N GLY A 55 -10.05 8.89 -0.92
CA GLY A 55 -9.09 8.41 -1.90
C GLY A 55 -8.17 7.38 -1.28
N THR A 56 -8.14 6.17 -1.85
CA THR A 56 -7.33 5.05 -1.37
C THR A 56 -6.57 4.38 -2.51
N PHE A 57 -5.62 3.51 -2.15
CA PHE A 57 -4.94 2.61 -3.08
C PHE A 57 -5.00 1.17 -2.55
N GLY A 58 -4.94 0.20 -3.48
CA GLY A 58 -5.00 -1.22 -3.10
C GLY A 58 -6.28 -1.58 -2.36
N VAL A 59 -6.15 -2.23 -1.20
CA VAL A 59 -7.27 -2.65 -0.35
C VAL A 59 -7.05 -2.17 1.08
N PHE A 60 -7.79 -1.17 1.51
CA PHE A 60 -7.72 -0.63 2.88
C PHE A 60 -8.55 -1.43 3.89
N GLY A 61 -9.55 -2.17 3.43
CA GLY A 61 -10.37 -3.01 4.27
C GLY A 61 -11.57 -2.31 4.94
N TYR A 62 -11.71 -1.01 4.84
CA TYR A 62 -12.81 -0.27 5.47
C TYR A 62 -14.19 -0.71 4.97
N LYS A 63 -14.33 -0.86 3.65
CA LYS A 63 -15.56 -1.36 3.04
C LYS A 63 -15.82 -2.82 3.43
N GLN A 64 -14.79 -3.67 3.40
CA GLN A 64 -14.88 -5.09 3.74
C GLN A 64 -15.25 -5.30 5.21
N ALA A 65 -14.76 -4.43 6.10
CA ALA A 65 -15.13 -4.41 7.52
C ALA A 65 -16.48 -3.74 7.81
N GLY A 66 -17.18 -3.23 6.78
CA GLY A 66 -18.48 -2.57 6.94
C GLY A 66 -18.43 -1.21 7.62
N LEU A 67 -17.23 -0.60 7.73
CA LEU A 67 -17.04 0.62 8.51
C LEU A 67 -17.74 1.83 7.88
N TYR A 68 -17.75 1.95 6.56
CA TYR A 68 -18.46 3.05 5.91
C TYR A 68 -19.97 2.99 6.18
N ASP A 69 -20.56 1.79 6.13
CA ASP A 69 -21.99 1.60 6.42
C ASP A 69 -22.29 1.87 7.89
N GLU A 70 -21.40 1.45 8.81
CA GLU A 70 -21.52 1.73 10.23
C GLU A 70 -21.47 3.24 10.51
N TYR A 71 -20.51 3.97 9.95
CA TYR A 71 -20.40 5.41 10.09
C TYR A 71 -21.62 6.16 9.53
N MET A 72 -22.10 5.77 8.35
CA MET A 72 -23.30 6.34 7.75
C MET A 72 -24.58 6.07 8.56
N LYS A 73 -24.65 4.96 9.30
CA LYS A 73 -25.74 4.69 10.24
C LYS A 73 -25.70 5.63 11.44
N LEU A 74 -24.52 5.97 11.93
CA LEU A 74 -24.32 6.92 13.04
C LEU A 74 -24.55 8.37 12.60
N HIS A 75 -24.25 8.70 11.34
CA HIS A 75 -24.30 10.05 10.77
C HIS A 75 -25.22 10.10 9.55
N LYS A 76 -26.52 10.20 9.77
CA LYS A 76 -27.56 10.08 8.72
C LYS A 76 -27.49 11.10 7.59
N ASN A 77 -26.83 12.24 7.84
CA ASN A 77 -26.60 13.29 6.83
C ASN A 77 -25.31 13.06 6.00
N ILE A 78 -24.53 12.02 6.29
CA ILE A 78 -23.27 11.73 5.60
C ILE A 78 -23.45 10.51 4.70
N SER A 79 -22.95 10.63 3.47
CA SER A 79 -22.68 9.54 2.55
C SER A 79 -21.18 9.43 2.33
N ILE A 80 -20.64 8.23 2.16
CA ILE A 80 -19.21 8.01 1.92
C ILE A 80 -19.04 7.35 0.56
N LYS A 81 -18.11 7.89 -0.23
CA LYS A 81 -17.66 7.34 -1.51
C LYS A 81 -16.17 7.08 -1.46
N GLU A 82 -15.76 5.82 -1.60
CA GLU A 82 -14.36 5.44 -1.74
C GLU A 82 -13.94 5.49 -3.21
N ASN A 83 -12.82 6.18 -3.49
CA ASN A 83 -12.18 6.24 -4.80
C ASN A 83 -10.86 5.47 -4.75
N VAL A 84 -10.86 4.25 -5.31
CA VAL A 84 -9.72 3.34 -5.23
C VAL A 84 -8.86 3.42 -6.49
N THR A 85 -7.54 3.52 -6.32
CA THR A 85 -6.55 3.27 -7.37
C THR A 85 -5.80 1.99 -7.03
N THR A 86 -5.63 1.08 -7.99
CA THR A 86 -5.08 -0.25 -7.70
C THR A 86 -3.67 -0.21 -7.11
N ARG A 87 -2.83 0.73 -7.56
CA ARG A 87 -1.40 0.80 -7.21
C ARG A 87 -1.01 2.19 -6.70
N THR A 88 -0.15 2.23 -5.69
CA THR A 88 0.30 3.49 -5.08
C THR A 88 1.18 4.32 -6.01
N ASP A 89 1.98 3.70 -6.87
CA ASP A 89 2.82 4.38 -7.87
C ASP A 89 2.01 5.11 -8.96
N VAL A 90 0.77 4.71 -9.17
CA VAL A 90 -0.20 5.42 -10.04
C VAL A 90 -1.03 6.42 -9.26
N TYR A 91 -1.30 6.13 -7.99
CA TYR A 91 -2.15 6.95 -7.12
C TYR A 91 -1.43 8.23 -6.67
N TRP A 92 -0.25 8.10 -6.09
CA TRP A 92 0.44 9.21 -5.43
C TRP A 92 0.79 10.38 -6.36
N PRO A 93 1.32 10.19 -7.57
CA PRO A 93 1.56 11.31 -8.49
C PRO A 93 0.30 12.11 -8.84
N LYS A 94 -0.86 11.44 -8.93
CA LYS A 94 -2.15 12.11 -9.15
C LYS A 94 -2.56 12.95 -7.93
N VAL A 95 -2.34 12.42 -6.71
CA VAL A 95 -2.61 13.16 -5.47
C VAL A 95 -1.73 14.40 -5.40
N LEU A 96 -0.42 14.28 -5.66
CA LEU A 96 0.51 15.42 -5.70
C LEU A 96 0.05 16.51 -6.68
N THR A 97 -0.30 16.12 -7.90
CA THR A 97 -0.80 17.07 -8.91
C THR A 97 -2.04 17.83 -8.42
N ARG A 98 -2.99 17.14 -7.79
CA ARG A 98 -4.21 17.73 -7.26
C ARG A 98 -3.97 18.61 -6.03
N LEU A 99 -3.06 18.20 -5.14
CA LEU A 99 -2.64 19.02 -3.99
C LEU A 99 -2.01 20.34 -4.46
N GLN A 100 -1.12 20.27 -5.46
CA GLN A 100 -0.49 21.46 -6.05
C GLN A 100 -1.52 22.37 -6.74
N ALA A 101 -2.49 21.79 -7.45
CA ALA A 101 -3.58 22.55 -8.08
C ALA A 101 -4.59 23.14 -7.06
N GLY A 102 -4.55 22.70 -5.80
CA GLY A 102 -5.50 23.12 -4.77
C GLY A 102 -6.95 22.67 -5.05
N SER A 103 -7.14 21.66 -5.88
CA SER A 103 -8.46 21.17 -6.28
C SER A 103 -8.43 19.73 -6.80
N GLY A 104 -9.59 19.06 -6.76
CA GLY A 104 -9.74 17.71 -7.29
C GLY A 104 -9.21 16.60 -6.38
N THR A 105 -8.78 16.95 -5.16
CA THR A 105 -8.46 15.95 -4.11
C THR A 105 -9.76 15.34 -3.57
N ASP A 106 -9.66 14.12 -3.06
CA ASP A 106 -10.70 13.59 -2.18
C ASP A 106 -10.69 14.32 -0.84
N ASP A 107 -11.78 14.24 -0.06
CA ASP A 107 -11.85 14.89 1.26
C ASP A 107 -10.90 14.25 2.26
N ILE A 108 -10.62 12.96 2.10
CA ILE A 108 -9.59 12.22 2.82
C ILE A 108 -8.67 11.56 1.80
N GLN A 109 -7.36 11.68 2.00
CA GLN A 109 -6.34 11.05 1.17
C GLN A 109 -5.55 10.03 1.98
N ALA A 110 -5.49 8.81 1.48
CA ALA A 110 -4.55 7.82 1.99
C ALA A 110 -3.12 8.18 1.54
N ILE A 111 -2.15 8.01 2.43
CA ILE A 111 -0.74 8.27 2.15
C ILE A 111 0.05 7.03 2.57
N GLU A 112 0.76 6.42 1.65
CA GLU A 112 1.60 5.25 1.92
C GLU A 112 2.88 5.65 2.67
N VAL A 113 3.44 4.76 3.49
CA VAL A 113 4.62 5.05 4.33
C VAL A 113 5.83 5.52 3.54
N GLY A 114 6.04 5.03 2.32
CA GLY A 114 7.14 5.48 1.46
C GLY A 114 6.94 6.89 0.87
N ASN A 115 5.71 7.42 0.94
CA ASN A 115 5.36 8.74 0.42
C ASN A 115 5.11 9.78 1.54
N ILE A 116 5.01 9.34 2.81
CA ILE A 116 4.63 10.25 3.91
C ILE A 116 5.70 11.32 4.14
N THR A 117 6.97 10.98 3.98
CA THR A 117 8.05 11.97 4.17
C THR A 117 8.00 13.04 3.08
N GLU A 118 7.74 12.67 1.83
CA GLU A 118 7.53 13.66 0.76
C GLU A 118 6.32 14.55 1.06
N ALA A 119 5.19 13.94 1.50
CA ALA A 119 4.01 14.70 1.90
C ALA A 119 4.31 15.70 3.02
N VAL A 120 5.02 15.25 4.06
CA VAL A 120 5.41 16.08 5.23
C VAL A 120 6.32 17.23 4.81
N GLN A 121 7.33 16.97 3.99
CA GLN A 121 8.37 17.95 3.66
C GLN A 121 7.95 18.90 2.54
N THR A 122 7.15 18.45 1.57
CA THR A 122 6.85 19.22 0.36
C THR A 122 5.39 19.66 0.24
N GLN A 123 4.47 19.04 0.97
CA GLN A 123 3.03 19.27 0.88
C GLN A 123 2.37 19.50 2.26
N GLY A 124 3.16 19.70 3.33
CA GLY A 124 2.62 19.83 4.69
C GLY A 124 1.62 20.99 4.86
N ASP A 125 1.75 22.06 4.06
CA ASP A 125 0.80 23.18 4.00
C ASP A 125 -0.52 22.85 3.31
N LYS A 126 -0.57 21.79 2.51
CA LYS A 126 -1.75 21.32 1.77
C LYS A 126 -2.63 20.37 2.58
N PHE A 127 -2.20 20.00 3.78
CA PHE A 127 -2.98 19.17 4.70
C PHE A 127 -3.36 19.92 5.97
N VAL A 128 -4.50 19.55 6.53
CA VAL A 128 -4.97 20.06 7.82
C VAL A 128 -4.10 19.51 8.95
N ASP A 129 -3.84 20.30 9.98
CA ASP A 129 -3.20 19.81 11.21
C ASP A 129 -4.20 19.00 12.04
N LEU A 130 -4.06 17.69 12.00
CA LEU A 130 -4.90 16.75 12.75
C LEU A 130 -4.47 16.63 14.22
N GLY A 131 -3.26 17.07 14.55
CA GLY A 131 -2.68 16.90 15.89
C GLY A 131 -3.35 17.71 17.01
N LYS A 132 -4.17 18.69 16.64
CA LYS A 132 -4.94 19.51 17.59
C LYS A 132 -6.20 18.83 18.12
N ASP A 133 -6.70 17.86 17.35
CA ASP A 133 -8.03 17.25 17.58
C ASP A 133 -7.94 15.80 18.03
N VAL A 134 -6.73 15.28 18.30
CA VAL A 134 -6.50 13.86 18.65
C VAL A 134 -5.57 13.70 19.85
N ASP A 135 -5.79 12.64 20.60
CA ASP A 135 -4.79 12.12 21.54
C ASP A 135 -3.75 11.30 20.75
N LYS A 136 -2.58 11.91 20.50
CA LYS A 136 -1.48 11.29 19.75
C LYS A 136 -0.97 9.98 20.38
N SER A 137 -1.22 9.73 21.67
CA SER A 137 -0.80 8.50 22.36
C SER A 137 -1.54 7.25 21.88
N GLN A 138 -2.64 7.41 21.13
CA GLN A 138 -3.37 6.29 20.53
C GLN A 138 -2.54 5.52 19.50
N TRP A 139 -1.64 6.18 18.79
CA TRP A 139 -0.79 5.58 17.78
C TRP A 139 0.64 5.38 18.27
N LEU A 140 1.36 4.45 17.63
CA LEU A 140 2.79 4.27 17.87
C LEU A 140 3.53 5.60 17.67
N GLY A 141 4.39 5.96 18.63
CA GLY A 141 5.12 7.24 18.58
C GLY A 141 5.91 7.46 17.29
N TRP A 142 6.59 6.42 16.80
CA TRP A 142 7.33 6.50 15.54
C TRP A 142 6.42 6.69 14.33
N LYS A 143 5.18 6.14 14.36
CA LYS A 143 4.19 6.32 13.29
C LYS A 143 3.72 7.78 13.22
N ASN A 144 3.43 8.40 14.37
CA ASN A 144 3.11 9.82 14.43
C ASN A 144 4.29 10.69 13.97
N ALA A 145 5.52 10.34 14.39
CA ALA A 145 6.72 11.08 14.00
C ALA A 145 6.89 11.13 12.47
N GLN A 146 6.60 10.03 11.76
CA GLN A 146 6.65 9.98 10.29
C GLN A 146 5.69 10.97 9.62
N ALA A 147 4.52 11.24 10.22
CA ALA A 147 3.49 12.12 9.67
C ALA A 147 3.53 13.56 10.24
N THR A 148 4.55 13.89 11.00
CA THR A 148 4.69 15.21 11.66
C THR A 148 5.70 16.10 10.92
N THR A 149 5.28 17.29 10.53
CA THR A 149 6.11 18.30 9.89
C THR A 149 7.13 18.91 10.87
N LYS A 150 8.15 19.60 10.37
CA LYS A 150 9.19 20.26 11.20
C LYS A 150 8.60 21.31 12.16
N ASP A 151 7.49 21.94 11.80
CA ASP A 151 6.75 22.90 12.64
C ASP A 151 5.73 22.23 13.59
N GLY A 152 5.73 20.88 13.66
CA GLY A 152 4.94 20.11 14.63
C GLY A 152 3.51 19.74 14.21
N LYS A 153 3.12 20.03 12.95
CA LYS A 153 1.82 19.74 12.38
C LYS A 153 1.70 18.24 12.03
N LEU A 154 0.70 17.56 12.55
CA LEU A 154 0.40 16.16 12.22
C LEU A 154 -0.52 16.11 11.01
N ILE A 155 0.00 15.72 9.83
CA ILE A 155 -0.76 15.73 8.57
C ILE A 155 -1.47 14.44 8.24
N GLY A 156 -1.24 13.38 9.00
CA GLY A 156 -1.86 12.06 8.76
C GLY A 156 -2.00 11.23 10.02
N LEU A 157 -3.14 10.55 10.16
CA LEU A 157 -3.39 9.58 11.24
C LEU A 157 -3.03 8.18 10.75
N GLY A 158 -2.27 7.42 11.54
CA GLY A 158 -1.82 6.08 11.19
C GLY A 158 -2.98 5.10 11.03
N THR A 159 -3.02 4.35 9.92
CA THR A 159 -4.04 3.32 9.66
C THR A 159 -3.58 1.95 10.15
N ASP A 160 -2.42 1.52 9.67
CA ASP A 160 -1.85 0.20 9.90
C ASP A 160 -0.32 0.27 9.88
N ILE A 161 0.29 -0.85 10.19
CA ILE A 161 1.70 -1.14 10.00
C ILE A 161 1.84 -2.50 9.32
N GLY A 162 2.99 -2.79 8.74
CA GLY A 162 3.26 -4.03 8.04
C GLY A 162 4.33 -4.90 8.72
N PRO A 163 4.10 -5.38 9.97
CA PRO A 163 5.03 -6.31 10.58
C PRO A 163 5.18 -7.55 9.71
N MET A 164 6.40 -8.08 9.61
CA MET A 164 6.78 -9.08 8.61
C MET A 164 6.75 -10.49 9.18
N ALA A 165 6.26 -11.41 8.36
CA ALA A 165 6.37 -12.86 8.50
C ALA A 165 6.79 -13.49 7.16
N ILE A 166 6.88 -14.82 7.09
CA ILE A 166 6.93 -15.60 5.85
C ILE A 166 5.65 -16.41 5.75
N CYS A 167 4.84 -16.14 4.73
CA CYS A 167 3.74 -17.01 4.36
C CYS A 167 4.26 -18.10 3.44
N TYR A 168 3.93 -19.36 3.71
CA TYR A 168 4.45 -20.48 2.94
C TYR A 168 3.38 -21.54 2.63
N ARG A 169 3.55 -22.22 1.53
CA ARG A 169 2.72 -23.34 1.06
C ARG A 169 3.19 -24.62 1.75
N LYS A 170 2.52 -24.96 2.85
CA LYS A 170 2.79 -26.16 3.64
C LYS A 170 2.77 -27.44 2.80
N ASP A 171 1.82 -27.56 1.87
CA ASP A 171 1.71 -28.69 0.96
C ASP A 171 2.90 -28.81 0.00
N LEU A 172 3.46 -27.69 -0.47
CA LEU A 172 4.63 -27.69 -1.36
C LEU A 172 5.91 -28.03 -0.58
N PHE A 173 6.04 -27.53 0.65
CA PHE A 173 7.16 -27.90 1.54
C PHE A 173 7.13 -29.39 1.87
N GLN A 174 5.96 -29.96 2.16
CA GLN A 174 5.80 -31.38 2.38
C GLN A 174 6.23 -32.20 1.15
N LYS A 175 5.80 -31.81 -0.04
CA LYS A 175 6.19 -32.48 -1.30
C LYS A 175 7.69 -32.39 -1.57
N ALA A 176 8.34 -31.30 -1.15
CA ALA A 176 9.79 -31.12 -1.25
C ALA A 176 10.57 -31.85 -0.13
N GLY A 177 9.88 -32.50 0.82
CA GLY A 177 10.50 -33.20 1.95
C GLY A 177 11.11 -32.25 2.98
N LEU A 178 10.64 -31.00 3.05
CA LEU A 178 11.06 -30.01 4.04
C LEU A 178 10.11 -30.02 5.26
N PRO A 179 10.56 -29.48 6.40
CA PRO A 179 9.68 -29.29 7.55
C PRO A 179 8.44 -28.48 7.19
N THR A 180 7.30 -28.87 7.76
CA THR A 180 6.03 -28.16 7.59
C THR A 180 5.55 -27.52 8.88
N ASP A 181 6.29 -27.68 9.96
CA ASP A 181 6.06 -27.01 11.23
C ASP A 181 6.65 -25.60 11.18
N ARG A 182 5.80 -24.59 11.45
CA ARG A 182 6.14 -23.16 11.34
C ARG A 182 7.26 -22.72 12.27
N THR A 183 7.33 -23.31 13.47
CA THR A 183 8.36 -22.98 14.46
C THR A 183 9.70 -23.52 14.03
N LYS A 184 9.74 -24.78 13.57
CA LYS A 184 10.98 -25.39 13.05
C LYS A 184 11.49 -24.67 11.80
N LEU A 185 10.60 -24.21 10.94
CA LEU A 185 10.98 -23.41 9.77
C LEU A 185 11.53 -22.04 10.17
N ALA A 186 10.86 -21.32 11.08
CA ALA A 186 11.33 -20.03 11.57
C ALA A 186 12.74 -20.12 12.17
N GLU A 187 13.03 -21.17 12.96
CA GLU A 187 14.36 -21.39 13.52
C GLU A 187 15.44 -21.65 12.46
N GLN A 188 15.11 -22.24 11.29
CA GLN A 188 16.06 -22.48 10.21
C GLN A 188 16.61 -21.20 9.58
N TRP A 189 15.81 -20.12 9.53
CA TRP A 189 16.23 -18.87 8.92
C TRP A 189 16.35 -17.70 9.90
N LYS A 190 16.17 -17.94 11.20
CA LYS A 190 16.20 -16.91 12.24
C LYS A 190 17.47 -16.07 12.19
N GLY A 191 17.26 -14.74 12.18
CA GLY A 191 18.30 -13.72 12.28
C GLY A 191 19.08 -13.45 10.99
N ASP A 192 18.84 -14.20 9.89
CA ASP A 192 19.64 -14.06 8.67
C ASP A 192 18.88 -14.44 7.40
N TRP A 193 18.77 -13.52 6.46
CA TRP A 193 18.16 -13.75 5.15
C TRP A 193 18.95 -14.73 4.27
N ASN A 194 20.28 -14.90 4.50
CA ASN A 194 21.06 -15.91 3.79
C ASN A 194 20.64 -17.34 4.20
N LYS A 195 20.26 -17.55 5.46
CA LYS A 195 19.68 -18.83 5.89
C LYS A 195 18.35 -19.12 5.22
N TYR A 196 17.50 -18.09 5.00
CA TYR A 196 16.28 -18.24 4.20
C TYR A 196 16.59 -18.67 2.76
N VAL A 197 17.60 -18.05 2.13
CA VAL A 197 18.09 -18.46 0.81
C VAL A 197 18.58 -19.93 0.82
N ASP A 198 19.26 -20.38 1.88
CA ASP A 198 19.73 -21.76 1.98
C ASP A 198 18.57 -22.77 2.12
N VAL A 199 17.49 -22.42 2.82
CA VAL A 199 16.25 -23.22 2.81
C VAL A 199 15.67 -23.26 1.38
N GLY A 200 15.71 -22.16 0.65
CA GLY A 200 15.30 -22.09 -0.76
C GLY A 200 16.10 -23.03 -1.66
N LYS A 201 17.44 -23.08 -1.50
CA LYS A 201 18.30 -24.03 -2.22
C LYS A 201 17.94 -25.49 -1.90
N GLN A 202 17.60 -25.78 -0.64
CA GLN A 202 17.14 -27.12 -0.24
C GLN A 202 15.80 -27.46 -0.88
N TYR A 203 14.85 -26.51 -0.86
CA TYR A 203 13.54 -26.67 -1.51
C TYR A 203 13.69 -27.01 -3.01
N MET A 204 14.51 -26.25 -3.73
CA MET A 204 14.68 -26.43 -5.17
C MET A 204 15.25 -27.79 -5.57
N LYS A 205 15.97 -28.49 -4.69
CA LYS A 205 16.48 -29.87 -4.97
C LYS A 205 15.35 -30.88 -5.20
N LYS A 206 14.17 -30.64 -4.62
CA LYS A 206 13.02 -31.56 -4.66
C LYS A 206 11.69 -30.80 -4.91
N ALA A 207 11.77 -29.59 -5.45
CA ALA A 207 10.58 -28.79 -5.75
C ALA A 207 9.65 -29.51 -6.70
N PRO A 208 8.34 -29.49 -6.47
CA PRO A 208 7.38 -29.97 -7.46
C PRO A 208 7.54 -29.23 -8.79
N ALA A 209 7.33 -29.94 -9.90
CA ALA A 209 7.45 -29.36 -11.23
C ALA A 209 6.58 -28.10 -11.37
N GLY A 210 7.15 -27.03 -11.96
CA GLY A 210 6.47 -25.76 -12.17
C GLY A 210 6.37 -24.86 -10.94
N THR A 211 6.98 -25.25 -9.79
CA THR A 211 7.01 -24.42 -8.58
C THR A 211 8.39 -23.83 -8.31
N LYS A 212 8.42 -22.65 -7.73
CA LYS A 212 9.64 -21.97 -7.28
C LYS A 212 9.58 -21.73 -5.78
N PHE A 213 10.71 -21.40 -5.18
CA PHE A 213 10.77 -21.17 -3.74
C PHE A 213 10.06 -19.87 -3.35
N VAL A 214 10.31 -18.78 -4.07
CA VAL A 214 9.77 -17.45 -3.77
C VAL A 214 9.15 -16.80 -5.00
N ASP A 215 8.24 -15.86 -4.78
CA ASP A 215 7.53 -15.13 -5.83
C ASP A 215 8.45 -14.27 -6.68
N SER A 216 9.33 -13.47 -6.02
CA SER A 216 10.32 -12.60 -6.69
C SER A 216 11.48 -12.25 -5.77
N ALA A 217 12.61 -11.88 -6.38
CA ALA A 217 13.75 -11.36 -5.64
C ALA A 217 13.46 -9.97 -5.03
N ALA A 218 12.56 -9.19 -5.64
CA ALA A 218 12.16 -7.89 -5.11
C ALA A 218 11.42 -8.01 -3.77
N SER A 219 10.63 -9.07 -3.55
CA SER A 219 9.98 -9.29 -2.26
C SER A 219 10.98 -9.56 -1.15
N VAL A 220 12.03 -10.33 -1.46
CA VAL A 220 13.13 -10.59 -0.51
C VAL A 220 13.91 -9.32 -0.21
N TYR A 221 14.19 -8.50 -1.24
CA TYR A 221 14.82 -7.21 -1.06
C TYR A 221 14.05 -6.32 -0.09
N ASN A 222 12.76 -6.12 -0.34
CA ASN A 222 11.91 -5.25 0.49
C ASN A 222 11.82 -5.73 1.94
N ALA A 223 11.70 -7.04 2.14
CA ALA A 223 11.61 -7.63 3.46
C ALA A 223 12.94 -7.53 4.24
N ALA A 224 14.07 -7.80 3.58
CA ALA A 224 15.38 -7.67 4.19
C ALA A 224 15.72 -6.21 4.52
N LEU A 225 15.45 -5.29 3.59
CA LEU A 225 15.63 -3.85 3.79
C LEU A 225 14.77 -3.32 4.95
N GLY A 226 13.52 -3.78 5.05
CA GLY A 226 12.60 -3.38 6.12
C GLY A 226 13.06 -3.80 7.52
N GLY A 227 13.96 -4.78 7.64
CA GLY A 227 14.60 -5.19 8.89
C GLY A 227 15.96 -4.54 9.15
N GLY A 228 16.51 -3.79 8.21
CA GLY A 228 17.75 -3.05 8.34
C GLY A 228 17.58 -1.78 9.19
N LYS A 229 18.66 -1.32 9.83
CA LYS A 229 18.65 -0.05 10.57
C LYS A 229 18.68 1.17 9.65
N GLU A 230 19.34 1.03 8.51
CA GLU A 230 19.51 2.09 7.51
C GLU A 230 18.89 1.68 6.18
N ARG A 231 18.21 2.62 5.58
CA ARG A 231 17.66 2.51 4.23
C ARG A 231 18.44 3.41 3.28
N TYR A 232 17.75 4.28 2.57
CA TYR A 232 18.33 5.19 1.58
C TYR A 232 18.78 6.52 2.16
N TYR A 233 18.35 6.82 3.39
CA TYR A 233 18.65 8.04 4.12
C TYR A 233 19.10 7.73 5.54
N ASP A 234 19.98 8.58 6.07
CA ASP A 234 20.33 8.58 7.49
C ASP A 234 19.36 9.47 8.31
N LYS A 235 19.58 9.52 9.62
CA LYS A 235 18.76 10.33 10.55
C LYS A 235 18.86 11.86 10.29
N ASP A 236 19.86 12.31 9.58
CA ASP A 236 20.13 13.71 9.27
C ASP A 236 19.66 14.09 7.84
N ASP A 237 18.86 13.20 7.22
CA ASP A 237 18.28 13.35 5.87
C ASP A 237 19.32 13.34 4.73
N ASN A 238 20.54 12.82 5.00
CA ASN A 238 21.51 12.62 3.95
C ASN A 238 21.20 11.37 3.14
N VAL A 239 21.38 11.46 1.83
CA VAL A 239 21.24 10.32 0.91
C VAL A 239 22.42 9.38 1.08
N ILE A 240 22.15 8.11 1.48
CA ILE A 240 23.18 7.10 1.77
C ILE A 240 22.94 5.76 1.07
N TRP A 241 22.05 5.69 0.09
CA TRP A 241 21.64 4.42 -0.55
C TRP A 241 22.83 3.57 -1.05
N ASP A 242 23.89 4.21 -1.53
CA ASP A 242 25.11 3.58 -2.06
C ASP A 242 26.10 3.14 -0.97
N LYS A 243 25.94 3.65 0.26
CA LYS A 243 26.82 3.37 1.43
C LYS A 243 26.11 2.53 2.50
N SER A 244 24.79 2.49 2.47
CA SER A 244 23.96 1.78 3.45
C SER A 244 24.27 0.28 3.47
N SER A 245 24.63 -0.25 4.63
CA SER A 245 24.78 -1.68 4.85
C SER A 245 23.44 -2.42 4.65
N GLY A 246 22.32 -1.82 5.09
CA GLY A 246 20.99 -2.39 4.92
C GLY A 246 20.61 -2.58 3.45
N VAL A 247 20.90 -1.60 2.60
CA VAL A 247 20.69 -1.70 1.15
C VAL A 247 21.57 -2.79 0.54
N LYS A 248 22.84 -2.84 0.92
CA LYS A 248 23.80 -3.83 0.41
C LYS A 248 23.39 -5.26 0.80
N ASP A 249 23.03 -5.48 2.05
CA ASP A 249 22.65 -6.80 2.55
C ASP A 249 21.33 -7.27 1.89
N ALA A 250 20.34 -6.37 1.76
CA ALA A 250 19.10 -6.66 1.06
C ALA A 250 19.33 -6.97 -0.44
N TRP A 251 20.21 -6.19 -1.10
CA TRP A 251 20.59 -6.46 -2.49
C TRP A 251 21.26 -7.82 -2.64
N ASN A 252 22.20 -8.18 -1.77
CA ASN A 252 22.88 -9.47 -1.81
C ASN A 252 21.91 -10.64 -1.64
N ALA A 253 20.98 -10.56 -0.69
CA ALA A 253 19.94 -11.58 -0.51
C ALA A 253 19.04 -11.71 -1.74
N ALA A 254 18.61 -10.58 -2.32
CA ALA A 254 17.82 -10.57 -3.55
C ALA A 254 18.59 -11.15 -4.74
N MET A 255 19.88 -10.83 -4.91
CA MET A 255 20.70 -11.35 -5.99
C MET A 255 20.97 -12.85 -5.85
N ALA A 256 21.13 -13.36 -4.63
CA ALA A 256 21.24 -14.80 -4.39
C ALA A 256 19.97 -15.56 -4.86
N VAL A 257 18.81 -14.93 -4.77
CA VAL A 257 17.55 -15.46 -5.30
C VAL A 257 17.45 -15.28 -6.82
N ALA A 258 17.72 -14.06 -7.32
CA ALA A 258 17.55 -13.70 -8.74
C ALA A 258 18.48 -14.50 -9.69
N THR A 259 19.71 -14.81 -9.24
CA THR A 259 20.70 -15.54 -10.03
C THR A 259 20.59 -17.06 -9.92
N SER A 260 19.72 -17.54 -9.03
CA SER A 260 19.40 -18.96 -8.89
C SER A 260 18.01 -19.25 -9.48
N ASP A 261 17.67 -20.52 -9.64
CA ASP A 261 16.34 -20.91 -10.15
C ASP A 261 15.26 -20.90 -9.06
N MET A 262 15.43 -20.12 -7.98
CA MET A 262 14.53 -20.08 -6.83
C MET A 262 13.33 -19.14 -7.00
N SER A 263 13.44 -18.14 -7.86
CA SER A 263 12.38 -17.16 -8.07
C SER A 263 11.39 -17.56 -9.15
N ALA A 264 10.11 -17.28 -8.91
CA ALA A 264 9.07 -17.34 -9.95
C ALA A 264 9.15 -16.15 -10.93
N LYS A 265 10.00 -15.15 -10.65
CA LYS A 265 10.26 -13.98 -11.51
C LYS A 265 9.01 -13.13 -11.79
N LEU A 266 8.09 -13.10 -10.82
CA LEU A 266 6.82 -12.40 -10.96
C LEU A 266 6.96 -10.97 -10.41
N LYS A 267 6.59 -9.99 -11.21
CA LYS A 267 6.49 -8.61 -10.71
C LYS A 267 5.31 -8.53 -9.76
N GLN A 268 5.56 -8.12 -8.52
CA GLN A 268 4.53 -8.02 -7.49
C GLN A 268 3.42 -7.06 -7.91
N PHE A 269 2.20 -7.38 -7.52
CA PHE A 269 0.95 -6.65 -7.83
C PHE A 269 0.55 -6.64 -9.31
N ASP A 270 1.24 -7.35 -10.18
CA ASP A 270 0.79 -7.58 -11.55
C ASP A 270 -0.18 -8.77 -11.62
N PRO A 271 -1.06 -8.85 -12.62
CA PRO A 271 -2.05 -9.93 -12.75
C PRO A 271 -1.45 -11.34 -12.76
N THR A 272 -0.23 -11.51 -13.27
CA THR A 272 0.49 -12.78 -13.29
C THR A 272 0.94 -13.22 -11.89
N TRP A 273 1.34 -12.28 -11.06
CA TRP A 273 1.67 -12.53 -9.65
C TRP A 273 0.43 -12.93 -8.86
N ASP A 274 -0.69 -12.22 -9.06
CA ASP A 274 -1.98 -12.56 -8.46
C ASP A 274 -2.39 -14.01 -8.78
N GLN A 275 -2.27 -14.42 -10.04
CA GLN A 275 -2.55 -15.78 -10.47
C GLN A 275 -1.60 -16.81 -9.86
N GLY A 276 -0.38 -16.43 -9.53
CA GLY A 276 0.64 -17.28 -8.92
C GLY A 276 0.20 -17.87 -7.58
N TYR A 277 -0.58 -17.15 -6.80
CA TYR A 277 -1.14 -17.62 -5.53
C TYR A 277 -2.07 -18.81 -5.73
N ALA A 278 -3.04 -18.70 -6.64
CA ALA A 278 -4.00 -19.75 -6.91
C ALA A 278 -3.35 -20.99 -7.56
N LYS A 279 -2.39 -20.76 -8.47
CA LYS A 279 -1.67 -21.83 -9.20
C LYS A 279 -0.62 -22.51 -8.34
N GLY A 280 -0.18 -21.91 -7.22
CA GLY A 280 0.94 -22.41 -6.43
C GLY A 280 2.28 -22.32 -7.17
N THR A 281 2.48 -21.26 -7.93
CA THR A 281 3.71 -21.04 -8.71
C THR A 281 4.92 -20.86 -7.82
N PHE A 282 4.74 -20.41 -6.58
CA PHE A 282 5.78 -20.23 -5.57
C PHE A 282 5.37 -20.80 -4.22
N ALA A 283 6.36 -21.21 -3.45
CA ALA A 283 6.16 -21.86 -2.15
C ALA A 283 6.21 -20.90 -0.97
N THR A 284 6.85 -19.74 -1.11
CA THR A 284 6.95 -18.72 -0.06
C THR A 284 6.72 -17.32 -0.63
N VAL A 285 6.32 -16.41 0.23
CA VAL A 285 6.29 -14.97 -0.01
C VAL A 285 6.65 -14.23 1.27
N ALA A 286 7.43 -13.17 1.16
CA ALA A 286 7.60 -12.23 2.26
C ALA A 286 6.24 -11.60 2.57
N CYS A 287 5.78 -11.75 3.81
CA CYS A 287 4.38 -11.62 4.17
C CYS A 287 4.19 -10.59 5.28
N PRO A 288 4.06 -9.30 4.94
CA PRO A 288 3.54 -8.33 5.91
C PRO A 288 2.10 -8.67 6.28
N ALA A 289 1.65 -8.23 7.44
CA ALA A 289 0.35 -8.63 7.99
C ALA A 289 -0.83 -8.43 7.02
N TRP A 290 -0.85 -7.32 6.28
CA TRP A 290 -1.89 -7.03 5.28
C TRP A 290 -1.90 -8.02 4.10
N MET A 291 -0.80 -8.75 3.87
CA MET A 291 -0.71 -9.77 2.82
C MET A 291 -1.59 -11.00 3.11
N ILE A 292 -1.95 -11.24 4.37
CA ILE A 292 -2.81 -12.36 4.76
C ILE A 292 -4.14 -12.31 4.01
N GLY A 293 -4.86 -11.19 4.10
CA GLY A 293 -6.13 -11.02 3.37
C GLY A 293 -5.94 -11.03 1.86
N TYR A 294 -4.80 -10.54 1.37
CA TYR A 294 -4.47 -10.56 -0.05
C TYR A 294 -4.26 -11.99 -0.57
N ILE A 295 -3.49 -12.82 0.15
CA ILE A 295 -3.28 -14.23 -0.18
C ILE A 295 -4.61 -14.98 -0.20
N GLU A 296 -5.46 -14.79 0.80
CA GLU A 296 -6.78 -15.42 0.88
C GLU A 296 -7.63 -15.05 -0.33
N GLN A 297 -7.70 -13.76 -0.68
CA GLN A 297 -8.45 -13.28 -1.82
C GLN A 297 -7.93 -13.84 -3.16
N LYS A 298 -6.60 -13.87 -3.36
CA LYS A 298 -5.99 -14.25 -4.65
C LYS A 298 -5.83 -15.76 -4.83
N SER A 299 -5.65 -16.51 -3.75
CA SER A 299 -5.62 -17.98 -3.81
C SER A 299 -7.01 -18.59 -3.85
N GLY A 300 -8.03 -17.93 -3.31
CA GLY A 300 -9.39 -18.44 -3.21
C GLY A 300 -9.44 -19.84 -2.58
N ASP A 301 -10.41 -20.65 -2.96
CA ASP A 301 -10.58 -22.03 -2.42
C ASP A 301 -9.38 -22.93 -2.70
N SER A 302 -8.62 -22.66 -3.76
CA SER A 302 -7.44 -23.46 -4.12
C SER A 302 -6.32 -23.39 -3.08
N GLY A 303 -6.27 -22.30 -2.29
CA GLY A 303 -5.27 -22.07 -1.25
C GLY A 303 -5.69 -22.52 0.15
N LYS A 304 -6.98 -22.80 0.36
CA LYS A 304 -7.54 -23.08 1.68
C LYS A 304 -6.84 -24.26 2.37
N GLY A 305 -6.32 -24.03 3.58
CA GLY A 305 -5.59 -25.01 4.39
C GLY A 305 -4.22 -25.43 3.82
N LYS A 306 -3.76 -24.82 2.72
CA LYS A 306 -2.44 -25.08 2.14
C LYS A 306 -1.38 -24.06 2.56
N TRP A 307 -1.80 -22.88 2.99
CA TRP A 307 -0.91 -21.84 3.51
C TRP A 307 -0.70 -21.99 5.00
N ASP A 308 0.46 -21.52 5.45
CA ASP A 308 0.80 -21.36 6.85
C ASP A 308 1.69 -20.11 7.01
N VAL A 309 1.90 -19.65 8.24
CA VAL A 309 2.68 -18.44 8.57
C VAL A 309 3.77 -18.77 9.55
N ALA A 310 5.00 -18.41 9.24
CA ALA A 310 6.17 -18.55 10.11
C ALA A 310 6.79 -17.19 10.36
N ALA A 311 7.45 -16.98 11.51
CA ALA A 311 8.19 -15.76 11.78
C ALA A 311 9.25 -15.52 10.67
N ALA A 312 9.44 -14.27 10.28
CA ALA A 312 10.45 -13.89 9.28
C ALA A 312 11.87 -14.04 9.84
N PRO A 313 12.91 -14.08 8.99
CA PRO A 313 14.30 -14.07 9.42
C PRO A 313 14.61 -12.92 10.40
N THR A 314 14.14 -11.73 10.09
CA THR A 314 14.28 -10.54 10.94
C THR A 314 12.93 -9.83 11.04
N ALA A 315 12.68 -9.18 12.16
CA ALA A 315 11.54 -8.28 12.26
C ALA A 315 11.72 -7.12 11.29
N ALA A 316 10.67 -6.77 10.59
CA ALA A 316 10.68 -5.73 9.57
C ALA A 316 9.32 -5.05 9.49
N ASN A 317 9.29 -3.84 8.95
CA ASN A 317 8.05 -3.18 8.52
C ASN A 317 8.06 -3.03 7.01
N TRP A 318 7.02 -3.54 6.38
CA TRP A 318 6.77 -3.26 4.96
C TRP A 318 5.34 -2.77 4.77
N GLY A 319 5.24 -1.49 4.43
CA GLY A 319 3.96 -0.83 4.21
C GLY A 319 3.41 -0.16 5.48
N GLY A 320 2.11 0.02 5.45
CA GLY A 320 1.37 0.85 6.38
C GLY A 320 1.10 2.23 5.80
N SER A 321 0.00 2.82 6.24
CA SER A 321 -0.52 4.03 5.63
C SER A 321 -1.01 5.03 6.66
N PHE A 322 -1.44 6.18 6.15
CA PHE A 322 -2.01 7.28 6.93
C PHE A 322 -3.24 7.81 6.21
N LEU A 323 -4.17 8.43 6.94
CA LEU A 323 -5.24 9.24 6.39
C LEU A 323 -4.96 10.71 6.67
N GLY A 324 -4.81 11.51 5.63
CA GLY A 324 -4.68 12.96 5.70
C GLY A 324 -5.93 13.65 5.14
N VAL A 325 -6.22 14.85 5.63
CA VAL A 325 -7.31 15.70 5.14
C VAL A 325 -6.72 16.89 4.40
N PRO A 326 -6.92 17.00 3.06
CA PRO A 326 -6.45 18.16 2.31
C PRO A 326 -7.13 19.45 2.74
N THR A 327 -6.37 20.55 2.78
CA THR A 327 -6.92 21.89 3.05
C THR A 327 -7.93 22.35 1.99
N ALA A 328 -7.87 21.76 0.78
CA ALA A 328 -8.81 21.99 -0.31
C ALA A 328 -10.19 21.32 -0.12
N SER A 329 -10.33 20.40 0.86
CA SER A 329 -11.64 19.81 1.17
C SER A 329 -12.63 20.88 1.63
N LYS A 330 -13.83 20.81 1.07
CA LYS A 330 -14.94 21.68 1.47
C LYS A 330 -15.66 21.19 2.74
N HIS A 331 -15.33 19.98 3.18
CA HIS A 331 -15.95 19.27 4.30
C HIS A 331 -14.91 18.87 5.36
N GLN A 332 -13.92 19.77 5.63
CA GLN A 332 -12.78 19.46 6.48
C GLN A 332 -13.20 18.92 7.86
N LYS A 333 -14.21 19.52 8.49
CA LYS A 333 -14.69 19.10 9.81
C LYS A 333 -15.18 17.66 9.79
N GLU A 334 -16.06 17.32 8.87
CA GLU A 334 -16.63 15.99 8.74
C GLU A 334 -15.57 14.97 8.27
N ALA A 335 -14.63 15.38 7.42
CA ALA A 335 -13.51 14.56 6.99
C ALA A 335 -12.55 14.23 8.15
N ILE A 336 -12.23 15.21 9.01
CA ILE A 336 -11.43 14.99 10.22
C ILE A 336 -12.12 13.98 11.15
N GLU A 337 -13.41 14.15 11.41
CA GLU A 337 -14.17 13.23 12.27
C GLU A 337 -14.20 11.81 11.69
N LEU A 338 -14.40 11.66 10.38
CA LEU A 338 -14.35 10.35 9.73
C LEU A 338 -12.94 9.75 9.78
N ALA A 339 -11.88 10.52 9.52
CA ALA A 339 -10.51 10.04 9.57
C ALA A 339 -10.12 9.57 10.97
N LYS A 340 -10.49 10.33 12.01
CA LYS A 340 -10.32 9.95 13.43
C LYS A 340 -11.03 8.65 13.74
N TRP A 341 -12.28 8.52 13.32
CA TRP A 341 -13.08 7.33 13.58
C TRP A 341 -12.52 6.10 12.86
N LEU A 342 -12.16 6.20 11.56
CA LEU A 342 -11.59 5.11 10.79
C LEU A 342 -10.24 4.62 11.33
N THR A 343 -9.48 5.48 11.98
CA THR A 343 -8.16 5.16 12.53
C THR A 343 -8.15 4.91 14.04
N ALA A 344 -9.32 4.89 14.67
CA ALA A 344 -9.43 4.56 16.09
C ALA A 344 -9.17 3.05 16.34
N PRO A 345 -8.73 2.67 17.56
CA PRO A 345 -8.33 1.29 17.87
C PRO A 345 -9.38 0.24 17.55
N GLU A 346 -10.66 0.52 17.84
CA GLU A 346 -11.76 -0.40 17.56
C GLU A 346 -11.94 -0.64 16.05
N GLN A 347 -11.89 0.41 15.25
CA GLN A 347 -12.05 0.31 13.80
C GLN A 347 -10.85 -0.39 13.17
N GLN A 348 -9.63 -0.09 13.62
CA GLN A 348 -8.43 -0.81 13.16
C GLN A 348 -8.51 -2.30 13.53
N ALA A 349 -9.03 -2.67 14.72
CA ALA A 349 -9.25 -4.06 15.08
C ALA A 349 -10.28 -4.75 14.17
N LYS A 350 -11.36 -4.05 13.76
CA LYS A 350 -12.34 -4.57 12.78
C LYS A 350 -11.71 -4.80 11.41
N VAL A 351 -10.84 -3.88 10.97
CA VAL A 351 -10.09 -4.05 9.70
C VAL A 351 -9.14 -5.24 9.81
N PHE A 352 -8.40 -5.38 10.92
CA PHE A 352 -7.54 -6.53 11.17
C PHE A 352 -8.32 -7.86 11.08
N ALA A 353 -9.49 -7.93 11.70
CA ALA A 353 -10.33 -9.13 11.66
C ALA A 353 -10.71 -9.56 10.25
N LYS A 354 -10.78 -8.61 9.28
CA LYS A 354 -11.19 -8.86 7.89
C LYS A 354 -10.04 -8.97 6.90
N GLN A 355 -8.96 -8.21 7.13
CA GLN A 355 -7.86 -8.07 6.17
C GLN A 355 -6.49 -8.40 6.78
N ALA A 356 -6.44 -8.65 8.09
CA ALA A 356 -5.22 -8.82 8.87
C ALA A 356 -4.23 -7.62 8.76
N SER A 357 -4.69 -6.44 8.29
CA SER A 357 -3.92 -5.20 8.34
C SER A 357 -3.63 -4.84 9.80
N PHE A 358 -2.36 -4.88 10.20
CA PHE A 358 -1.98 -4.81 11.60
C PHE A 358 -2.12 -3.39 12.13
N PRO A 359 -2.85 -3.17 13.24
CA PRO A 359 -3.12 -1.84 13.75
C PRO A 359 -1.86 -1.03 14.08
N SER A 360 -1.89 0.27 13.79
CA SER A 360 -0.89 1.22 14.27
C SER A 360 -1.17 1.71 15.70
N THR A 361 -2.27 1.25 16.31
CA THR A 361 -2.75 1.60 17.66
C THR A 361 -2.47 0.45 18.62
N PRO A 362 -1.47 0.58 19.55
CA PRO A 362 -1.10 -0.51 20.48
C PRO A 362 -2.22 -0.98 21.38
N SER A 363 -3.14 -0.10 21.75
CA SER A 363 -4.30 -0.45 22.60
C SER A 363 -5.24 -1.48 21.96
N ALA A 364 -5.19 -1.65 20.62
CA ALA A 364 -5.96 -2.68 19.93
C ALA A 364 -5.36 -4.09 20.08
N TYR A 365 -4.06 -4.24 20.37
CA TYR A 365 -3.34 -5.52 20.25
C TYR A 365 -3.89 -6.64 21.11
N ALA A 366 -4.23 -6.35 22.36
CA ALA A 366 -4.74 -7.36 23.30
C ALA A 366 -6.07 -8.01 22.87
N GLY A 367 -6.84 -7.31 22.03
CA GLY A 367 -8.15 -7.76 21.53
C GLY A 367 -8.14 -8.29 20.10
N LEU A 368 -6.99 -8.29 19.41
CA LEU A 368 -6.93 -8.67 18.02
C LEU A 368 -7.24 -10.15 17.80
N LYS A 369 -8.19 -10.41 16.92
CA LYS A 369 -8.52 -11.76 16.46
C LYS A 369 -8.77 -11.71 14.96
N PRO A 370 -8.01 -12.47 14.13
CA PRO A 370 -8.36 -12.64 12.73
C PRO A 370 -9.70 -13.39 12.65
N ALA A 371 -10.37 -13.27 11.50
CA ALA A 371 -11.55 -14.07 11.25
C ALA A 371 -11.25 -15.57 11.43
N THR A 372 -12.21 -16.35 11.95
CA THR A 372 -12.04 -17.80 12.14
C THR A 372 -11.69 -18.51 10.84
N ASP A 373 -12.33 -18.09 9.73
CA ASP A 373 -12.07 -18.65 8.40
C ASP A 373 -10.65 -18.35 7.93
N THR A 374 -10.15 -17.13 8.17
CA THR A 374 -8.76 -16.74 7.87
C THR A 374 -7.77 -17.57 8.68
N THR A 375 -8.04 -17.79 9.97
CA THR A 375 -7.19 -18.65 10.81
C THR A 375 -7.13 -20.08 10.28
N ALA A 376 -8.28 -20.66 9.91
CA ALA A 376 -8.37 -22.00 9.32
C ALA A 376 -7.70 -22.05 7.93
N TYR A 377 -7.78 -20.97 7.15
CA TYR A 377 -7.15 -20.85 5.84
C TYR A 377 -5.63 -21.03 5.94
N PHE A 378 -5.01 -20.46 6.97
CA PHE A 378 -3.58 -20.52 7.27
C PHE A 378 -3.21 -21.61 8.28
N SER A 379 -3.79 -22.79 8.18
CA SER A 379 -3.44 -23.96 9.00
C SER A 379 -3.47 -23.68 10.52
N ASN A 380 -4.41 -22.88 10.97
CA ASN A 380 -4.56 -22.43 12.37
C ASN A 380 -3.28 -21.76 12.92
N ALA A 381 -2.61 -20.95 12.09
CA ALA A 381 -1.48 -20.15 12.54
C ALA A 381 -1.92 -19.13 13.60
N PRO A 382 -1.11 -18.90 14.65
CA PRO A 382 -1.35 -17.83 15.62
C PRO A 382 -0.97 -16.47 15.02
N ILE A 383 -1.71 -16.04 13.98
CA ILE A 383 -1.42 -14.88 13.13
C ILE A 383 -1.19 -13.63 13.98
N THR A 384 -2.08 -13.35 14.94
CA THR A 384 -1.96 -12.17 15.80
C THR A 384 -0.64 -12.17 16.57
N GLN A 385 -0.27 -13.33 17.19
CA GLN A 385 0.95 -13.43 17.98
C GLN A 385 2.19 -13.25 17.11
N ILE A 386 2.24 -13.91 15.94
CA ILE A 386 3.39 -13.82 15.03
C ILE A 386 3.65 -12.38 14.62
N PHE A 387 2.60 -11.64 14.24
CA PHE A 387 2.75 -10.25 13.82
C PHE A 387 2.96 -9.28 15.00
N ALA A 388 2.37 -9.54 16.17
CA ALA A 388 2.63 -8.75 17.36
C ALA A 388 4.09 -8.87 17.83
N ASP A 389 4.63 -10.07 17.83
CA ASP A 389 6.04 -10.30 18.18
C ASP A 389 6.97 -9.58 17.18
N SER A 390 6.66 -9.66 15.90
CA SER A 390 7.39 -8.90 14.87
C SER A 390 7.28 -7.39 15.10
N ALA A 391 6.07 -6.87 15.33
CA ALA A 391 5.81 -5.43 15.50
C ALA A 391 6.60 -4.79 16.64
N THR A 392 6.82 -5.54 17.75
CA THR A 392 7.53 -5.04 18.93
C THR A 392 9.03 -4.88 18.73
N THR A 393 9.59 -5.50 17.71
CA THR A 393 11.04 -5.55 17.45
C THR A 393 11.43 -4.91 16.11
N ILE A 394 10.50 -4.25 15.41
CA ILE A 394 10.78 -3.51 14.19
C ILE A 394 11.79 -2.39 14.49
N PRO A 395 12.91 -2.31 13.74
CA PRO A 395 13.85 -1.22 13.90
C PRO A 395 13.22 0.12 13.44
N VAL A 396 13.54 1.19 14.13
CA VAL A 396 13.19 2.55 13.66
C VAL A 396 14.02 2.85 12.43
N GLN A 397 13.35 3.18 11.33
CA GLN A 397 13.97 3.54 10.06
C GLN A 397 13.63 4.99 9.68
N TYR A 398 14.56 5.65 9.04
CA TYR A 398 14.38 6.98 8.49
C TYR A 398 14.03 6.86 7.00
N PHE A 399 13.02 7.61 6.59
CA PHE A 399 12.55 7.69 5.22
C PHE A 399 12.80 9.11 4.70
N GLY A 400 13.40 9.24 3.54
CA GLY A 400 13.58 10.53 2.89
C GLY A 400 12.51 10.79 1.82
N THR A 401 12.55 11.99 1.22
CA THR A 401 11.56 12.44 0.21
C THR A 401 11.55 11.58 -1.05
N LYS A 402 12.65 10.92 -1.37
CA LYS A 402 12.79 10.06 -2.55
C LYS A 402 12.89 8.58 -2.20
N ASP A 403 12.47 8.18 -0.99
CA ASP A 403 12.55 6.78 -0.54
C ASP A 403 11.84 5.84 -1.50
N GLN A 404 10.58 6.12 -1.82
CA GLN A 404 9.80 5.28 -2.74
C GLN A 404 10.35 5.27 -4.18
N PRO A 405 10.69 6.41 -4.81
CA PRO A 405 11.36 6.40 -6.11
C PRO A 405 12.68 5.62 -6.13
N ILE A 406 13.53 5.74 -5.11
CA ILE A 406 14.78 4.97 -5.01
C ILE A 406 14.47 3.47 -4.88
N ASN A 407 13.50 3.09 -4.03
CA ASN A 407 13.06 1.71 -3.91
C ASN A 407 12.60 1.15 -5.27
N THR A 408 11.79 1.90 -6.00
CA THR A 408 11.30 1.52 -7.33
C THR A 408 12.46 1.35 -8.33
N ALA A 409 13.45 2.25 -8.32
CA ALA A 409 14.64 2.13 -9.15
C ALA A 409 15.42 0.84 -8.87
N ILE A 410 15.57 0.46 -7.60
CA ILE A 410 16.25 -0.78 -7.24
C ILE A 410 15.41 -2.01 -7.60
N THR A 411 14.12 -2.03 -7.29
CA THR A 411 13.27 -3.22 -7.48
C THR A 411 12.84 -3.40 -8.92
N ASP A 412 12.27 -2.38 -9.54
CA ASP A 412 11.63 -2.46 -10.85
C ASP A 412 12.60 -2.25 -12.02
N VAL A 413 13.75 -1.59 -11.77
CA VAL A 413 14.81 -1.45 -12.78
C VAL A 413 15.94 -2.42 -12.47
N GLY A 414 16.63 -2.29 -11.33
CA GLY A 414 17.80 -3.08 -11.00
C GLY A 414 17.53 -4.58 -10.92
N ILE A 415 16.69 -5.00 -9.98
CA ILE A 415 16.41 -6.43 -9.72
C ILE A 415 15.77 -7.10 -10.92
N LEU A 416 14.79 -6.46 -11.58
CA LEU A 416 14.14 -7.03 -12.76
C LEU A 416 15.08 -7.22 -13.95
N GLN A 417 16.13 -6.40 -14.13
CA GLN A 417 17.16 -6.63 -15.16
C GLN A 417 17.87 -7.96 -14.95
N VAL A 418 18.19 -8.29 -13.68
CA VAL A 418 18.85 -9.56 -13.35
C VAL A 418 17.86 -10.72 -13.47
N GLU A 419 16.72 -10.60 -12.82
CA GLU A 419 15.76 -11.68 -12.64
C GLU A 419 15.04 -12.10 -13.93
N GLN A 420 14.60 -11.12 -14.73
CA GLN A 420 13.79 -11.37 -15.93
C GLN A 420 14.58 -11.27 -17.24
N LYS A 421 15.64 -10.45 -17.27
CA LYS A 421 16.41 -10.20 -18.51
C LYS A 421 17.78 -10.85 -18.51
N GLY A 422 18.13 -11.62 -17.47
CA GLY A 422 19.37 -12.38 -17.39
C GLY A 422 20.65 -11.53 -17.34
N LYS A 423 20.54 -10.27 -16.87
CA LYS A 423 21.70 -9.42 -16.65
C LYS A 423 22.48 -9.89 -15.42
N THR A 424 23.76 -9.53 -15.36
CA THR A 424 24.55 -9.79 -14.15
C THR A 424 24.09 -8.87 -13.00
N PRO A 425 24.32 -9.25 -11.72
CA PRO A 425 24.06 -8.37 -10.57
C PRO A 425 24.69 -6.98 -10.71
N ALA A 426 25.92 -6.88 -11.24
CA ALA A 426 26.59 -5.62 -11.50
C ALA A 426 25.82 -4.76 -12.53
N GLN A 427 25.42 -5.36 -13.66
CA GLN A 427 24.61 -4.64 -14.66
C GLN A 427 23.25 -4.19 -14.12
N GLY A 428 22.61 -4.99 -13.26
CA GLY A 428 21.38 -4.61 -12.56
C GLY A 428 21.60 -3.43 -11.62
N TRP A 429 22.69 -3.46 -10.84
CA TRP A 429 23.05 -2.37 -9.95
C TRP A 429 23.37 -1.07 -10.69
N ASP A 430 24.12 -1.16 -11.80
CA ASP A 430 24.42 0.00 -12.64
C ASP A 430 23.15 0.63 -13.22
N ALA A 431 22.18 -0.20 -13.64
CA ALA A 431 20.89 0.27 -14.12
C ALA A 431 20.08 0.98 -13.03
N ALA A 432 20.03 0.40 -11.82
CA ALA A 432 19.39 1.03 -10.66
C ALA A 432 20.10 2.34 -10.28
N THR A 433 21.44 2.33 -10.27
CA THR A 433 22.26 3.53 -9.96
C THR A 433 21.95 4.69 -10.90
N LYS A 434 21.86 4.40 -12.19
CA LYS A 434 21.51 5.43 -13.20
C LYS A 434 20.13 6.02 -12.90
N GLU A 435 19.14 5.17 -12.70
CA GLU A 435 17.76 5.61 -12.40
C GLU A 435 17.69 6.40 -11.09
N ILE A 436 18.44 5.97 -10.05
CA ILE A 436 18.49 6.70 -8.77
C ILE A 436 19.08 8.10 -8.94
N LYS A 437 20.15 8.23 -9.73
CA LYS A 437 20.76 9.53 -10.02
C LYS A 437 19.78 10.45 -10.74
N ASP A 438 19.05 9.93 -11.73
CA ASP A 438 18.01 10.68 -12.44
C ASP A 438 16.90 11.13 -11.46
N VAL A 439 16.45 10.25 -10.55
CA VAL A 439 15.48 10.56 -9.48
C VAL A 439 15.97 11.65 -8.52
N LEU A 440 17.28 11.66 -8.24
CA LEU A 440 17.92 12.63 -7.34
C LEU A 440 18.37 13.93 -8.05
N GLY A 441 18.27 13.99 -9.37
CA GLY A 441 18.73 15.13 -10.17
C GLY A 441 20.25 15.27 -10.23
N GLN A 442 20.98 14.14 -10.26
CA GLN A 442 22.46 14.05 -10.23
C GLN A 442 23.03 13.60 -11.58
#